data_e3e3c1c841b071fe685af239bdfcd15a
#
_entry.id   e3e3c1c841b071fe685af239bdfcd15a
#
_cell.length_a   1.000
_cell.length_b   1.000
_cell.length_c   1.000
_cell.angle_alpha   90.00
_cell.angle_beta   90.00
_cell.angle_gamma   90.00
#
_symmetry.space_group_name_H-M   'P 1'
#
loop_
_entity.id
_entity.type
_entity.pdbx_description
1 polymer ?
#
loop_
_entity_poly.entity_id
_entity_poly.type
_entity_poly.pdbx_seq_one_letter_code
_entity_poly.pdbx_strand_id
1 'polypeptide(L)'
;MRNKDVYIITCSKCDKENRYEDYSCVGPDQRESIIDDSIMTYTCPHCGEKTFLKHPLTYIDPVHHFIVQYGQDKEQFFHGVEQIRTTPLYKDYIFRYTDSWLSFKEKIMILENDRDDRLMELYKLALKNELDEEVPSLFLFNKEEEKELVIALNPNGTRAYFFNRDWYDIKENDPLMKKILKYDTSLMVDNTWAKRLYDYRINVSLCEVQTKLQVRTYLIPSYNHVDVGDYVYVYENGERVLGQVMTKNFKNIADVPDHLHFIEKALPIETEYDKYIKHEYENLLPLRDQRLESFLDVLNDLRFYYYIEEID
;
A
#
# COMPACT_ATOMS: atom_id res chain seq x y z
N MET A 1 -12.14 15.48 14.14
CA MET A 1 -13.33 15.75 13.26
C MET A 1 -13.07 15.04 11.93
N ARG A 2 -13.88 14.05 11.54
CA ARG A 2 -13.70 13.39 10.24
C ARG A 2 -14.04 14.36 9.13
N ASN A 3 -13.13 14.60 8.21
CA ASN A 3 -13.41 15.41 7.03
C ASN A 3 -14.36 14.64 6.11
N LYS A 4 -15.47 15.29 5.79
CA LYS A 4 -16.40 14.80 4.77
C LYS A 4 -16.17 15.55 3.47
N ASP A 5 -16.03 14.81 2.41
CA ASP A 5 -16.08 15.37 1.08
C ASP A 5 -17.51 15.65 0.65
N VAL A 6 -17.69 16.70 -0.09
CA VAL A 6 -18.99 17.11 -0.61
C VAL A 6 -19.04 16.88 -2.10
N TYR A 7 -19.99 16.07 -2.53
CA TYR A 7 -20.27 15.78 -3.94
C TYR A 7 -21.60 16.35 -4.36
N ILE A 8 -21.70 16.85 -5.58
CA ILE A 8 -22.97 17.19 -6.22
C ILE A 8 -23.33 16.03 -7.17
N ILE A 9 -24.46 15.40 -6.93
CA ILE A 9 -24.90 14.21 -7.64
C ILE A 9 -26.24 14.50 -8.33
N THR A 10 -26.30 14.29 -9.65
CA THR A 10 -27.56 14.30 -10.38
C THR A 10 -28.14 12.89 -10.39
N CYS A 11 -29.34 12.72 -9.87
CA CYS A 11 -30.01 11.44 -9.85
C CYS A 11 -30.39 10.99 -11.27
N SER A 12 -29.95 9.81 -11.69
CA SER A 12 -30.23 9.26 -13.03
C SER A 12 -31.72 8.97 -13.30
N LYS A 13 -32.54 8.88 -12.23
CA LYS A 13 -33.97 8.55 -12.36
C LYS A 13 -34.89 9.77 -12.33
N CYS A 14 -34.56 10.81 -11.56
CA CYS A 14 -35.45 11.97 -11.41
C CYS A 14 -34.79 13.31 -11.76
N ASP A 15 -33.56 13.30 -12.28
CA ASP A 15 -32.75 14.43 -12.74
C ASP A 15 -32.55 15.55 -11.71
N LYS A 16 -32.82 15.27 -10.42
CA LYS A 16 -32.59 16.24 -9.36
C LYS A 16 -31.15 16.21 -8.88
N GLU A 17 -30.58 17.39 -8.74
CA GLU A 17 -29.29 17.56 -8.10
C GLU A 17 -29.42 17.43 -6.59
N ASN A 18 -28.45 16.75 -5.97
CA ASN A 18 -28.41 16.51 -4.54
C ASN A 18 -26.99 16.72 -4.04
N ARG A 19 -26.89 17.26 -2.84
CA ARG A 19 -25.64 17.31 -2.09
C ARG A 19 -25.48 16.00 -1.34
N TYR A 20 -24.34 15.34 -1.55
CA TYR A 20 -23.94 14.14 -0.84
C TYR A 20 -22.63 14.38 -0.11
N GLU A 21 -22.57 13.96 1.15
CA GLU A 21 -21.37 14.06 1.97
C GLU A 21 -20.89 12.65 2.31
N ASP A 22 -19.62 12.38 2.05
CA ASP A 22 -19.01 11.09 2.35
C ASP A 22 -17.61 11.23 2.89
N TYR A 23 -17.11 10.17 3.51
CA TYR A 23 -15.77 10.12 4.07
C TYR A 23 -14.79 9.65 3.01
N SER A 24 -13.63 10.31 2.95
CA SER A 24 -12.50 9.84 2.12
C SER A 24 -11.52 8.95 2.91
N CYS A 25 -11.66 8.96 4.24
CA CYS A 25 -10.85 8.16 5.14
C CYS A 25 -11.71 7.58 6.26
N VAL A 26 -11.60 6.28 6.49
CA VAL A 26 -12.41 5.52 7.44
C VAL A 26 -11.57 4.49 8.18
N GLY A 27 -12.08 3.98 9.29
CA GLY A 27 -11.42 2.96 10.09
C GLY A 27 -12.33 1.75 10.39
N PRO A 28 -11.96 0.92 11.38
CA PRO A 28 -12.66 -0.32 11.73
C PRO A 28 -14.14 -0.12 12.11
N ASP A 29 -14.50 1.04 12.60
CA ASP A 29 -15.89 1.39 12.93
C ASP A 29 -16.81 1.51 11.70
N GLN A 30 -16.24 1.71 10.49
CA GLN A 30 -16.97 1.74 9.22
C GLN A 30 -16.86 0.43 8.42
N ARG A 31 -16.25 -0.59 8.99
CA ARG A 31 -15.99 -1.87 8.31
C ARG A 31 -17.25 -2.50 7.71
N GLU A 32 -18.33 -2.58 8.50
CA GLU A 32 -19.58 -3.19 8.02
C GLU A 32 -20.17 -2.43 6.84
N SER A 33 -20.07 -1.10 6.85
CA SER A 33 -20.53 -0.25 5.74
C SER A 33 -19.70 -0.45 4.46
N ILE A 34 -18.43 -0.87 4.59
CA ILE A 34 -17.58 -1.26 3.45
C ILE A 34 -18.04 -2.62 2.92
N ILE A 35 -18.24 -3.59 3.81
CA ILE A 35 -18.58 -4.97 3.43
C ILE A 35 -19.94 -5.06 2.74
N ASP A 36 -20.95 -4.32 3.23
CA ASP A 36 -22.30 -4.30 2.68
C ASP A 36 -22.51 -3.26 1.57
N ASP A 37 -21.43 -2.56 1.15
CA ASP A 37 -21.44 -1.53 0.12
C ASP A 37 -22.22 -0.25 0.47
N SER A 38 -22.74 -0.11 1.68
CA SER A 38 -23.57 1.05 2.05
C SER A 38 -22.76 2.35 2.05
N ILE A 39 -21.47 2.30 2.36
CA ILE A 39 -20.56 3.45 2.33
C ILE A 39 -20.40 4.04 0.92
N MET A 40 -20.53 3.22 -0.13
CA MET A 40 -20.45 3.63 -1.52
C MET A 40 -21.85 3.82 -2.15
N THR A 41 -22.92 3.70 -1.37
CA THR A 41 -24.29 3.72 -1.89
C THR A 41 -25.01 5.02 -1.52
N TYR A 42 -25.20 5.86 -2.52
CA TYR A 42 -26.07 7.03 -2.38
C TYR A 42 -27.52 6.65 -2.63
N THR A 43 -28.42 7.11 -1.76
CA THR A 43 -29.87 6.99 -1.93
C THR A 43 -30.47 8.36 -2.18
N CYS A 44 -31.10 8.54 -3.36
CA CYS A 44 -31.71 9.80 -3.71
C CYS A 44 -32.87 10.15 -2.77
N PRO A 45 -32.84 11.32 -2.08
CA PRO A 45 -33.90 11.70 -1.13
C PRO A 45 -35.24 12.01 -1.79
N HIS A 46 -35.27 12.18 -3.13
CA HIS A 46 -36.49 12.55 -3.87
C HIS A 46 -37.25 11.34 -4.42
N CYS A 47 -36.55 10.30 -4.86
CA CYS A 47 -37.19 9.16 -5.52
C CYS A 47 -36.76 7.79 -5.00
N GLY A 48 -35.86 7.74 -4.00
CA GLY A 48 -35.37 6.51 -3.39
C GLY A 48 -34.42 5.68 -4.27
N GLU A 49 -34.01 6.19 -5.44
CA GLU A 49 -33.06 5.49 -6.30
C GLU A 49 -31.71 5.34 -5.60
N LYS A 50 -31.14 4.13 -5.68
CA LYS A 50 -29.84 3.81 -5.12
C LYS A 50 -28.78 3.81 -6.23
N THR A 51 -27.71 4.54 -6.02
CA THR A 51 -26.60 4.66 -6.96
C THR A 51 -25.30 4.31 -6.27
N PHE A 52 -24.52 3.40 -6.83
CA PHE A 52 -23.18 3.10 -6.35
C PHE A 52 -22.20 4.18 -6.84
N LEU A 53 -21.57 4.87 -5.89
CA LEU A 53 -20.66 5.99 -6.17
C LEU A 53 -19.22 5.52 -6.08
N LYS A 54 -18.49 5.57 -7.19
CA LYS A 54 -17.05 5.28 -7.21
C LYS A 54 -16.28 6.54 -6.86
N HIS A 55 -15.82 6.64 -5.63
CA HIS A 55 -14.90 7.68 -5.19
C HIS A 55 -13.70 7.07 -4.44
N PRO A 56 -12.58 7.78 -4.33
CA PRO A 56 -11.44 7.32 -3.56
C PRO A 56 -11.82 7.11 -2.09
N LEU A 57 -11.32 6.02 -1.50
CA LEU A 57 -11.51 5.71 -0.08
C LEU A 57 -10.25 5.11 0.50
N THR A 58 -9.85 5.62 1.67
CA THR A 58 -8.75 5.08 2.46
C THR A 58 -9.32 4.36 3.68
N TYR A 59 -8.85 3.15 3.94
CA TYR A 59 -9.12 2.43 5.18
C TYR A 59 -7.84 2.34 6.00
N ILE A 60 -7.89 2.76 7.26
CA ILE A 60 -6.77 2.71 8.20
C ILE A 60 -7.15 1.82 9.37
N ASP A 61 -6.34 0.78 9.62
CA ASP A 61 -6.47 -0.06 10.80
C ASP A 61 -5.26 0.11 11.71
N PRO A 62 -5.40 0.84 12.84
CA PRO A 62 -4.31 1.03 13.78
C PRO A 62 -4.07 -0.19 14.69
N VAL A 63 -4.98 -1.15 14.72
CA VAL A 63 -4.84 -2.37 15.54
C VAL A 63 -3.95 -3.38 14.81
N HIS A 64 -4.22 -3.61 13.50
CA HIS A 64 -3.46 -4.54 12.67
C HIS A 64 -2.36 -3.83 11.86
N HIS A 65 -2.17 -2.53 12.05
CA HIS A 65 -1.13 -1.72 11.42
C HIS A 65 -1.13 -1.79 9.89
N PHE A 66 -2.25 -1.48 9.26
CA PHE A 66 -2.30 -1.40 7.80
C PHE A 66 -3.16 -0.24 7.29
N ILE A 67 -2.86 0.15 6.05
CA ILE A 67 -3.59 1.16 5.28
C ILE A 67 -3.85 0.60 3.90
N VAL A 68 -5.12 0.59 3.50
CA VAL A 68 -5.53 0.21 2.14
C VAL A 68 -6.20 1.40 1.47
N GLN A 69 -5.74 1.73 0.27
CA GLN A 69 -6.28 2.81 -0.57
C GLN A 69 -7.01 2.24 -1.77
N TYR A 70 -8.23 2.75 -2.03
CA TYR A 70 -9.02 2.47 -3.22
C TYR A 70 -9.17 3.71 -4.08
N GLY A 71 -8.98 3.58 -5.40
CA GLY A 71 -9.47 4.50 -6.42
C GLY A 71 -8.84 5.90 -6.49
N GLN A 72 -7.83 6.23 -5.67
CA GLN A 72 -7.05 7.45 -5.79
C GLN A 72 -6.03 7.35 -6.92
N ASP A 73 -5.43 8.47 -7.32
CA ASP A 73 -4.26 8.47 -8.18
C ASP A 73 -3.15 7.63 -7.56
N LYS A 74 -2.72 6.61 -8.29
CA LYS A 74 -1.74 5.63 -7.83
C LYS A 74 -0.39 6.28 -7.51
N GLU A 75 0.06 7.21 -8.34
CA GLU A 75 1.35 7.87 -8.17
C GLU A 75 1.33 8.78 -6.94
N GLN A 76 0.23 9.50 -6.72
CA GLN A 76 0.03 10.30 -5.53
C GLN A 76 0.05 9.45 -4.26
N PHE A 77 -0.63 8.30 -4.27
CA PHE A 77 -0.57 7.37 -3.13
C PHE A 77 0.85 6.86 -2.88
N PHE A 78 1.57 6.46 -3.92
CA PHE A 78 2.94 5.95 -3.79
C PHE A 78 3.88 7.01 -3.22
N HIS A 79 3.78 8.23 -3.72
CA HIS A 79 4.55 9.36 -3.17
C HIS A 79 4.20 9.65 -1.70
N GLY A 80 2.92 9.56 -1.34
CA GLY A 80 2.48 9.70 0.04
C GLY A 80 3.05 8.63 0.96
N VAL A 81 3.06 7.36 0.54
CA VAL A 81 3.67 6.27 1.31
C VAL A 81 5.16 6.49 1.54
N GLU A 82 5.88 6.99 0.53
CA GLU A 82 7.29 7.37 0.67
C GLU A 82 7.52 8.37 1.81
N GLN A 83 6.63 9.36 1.92
CA GLN A 83 6.71 10.39 2.97
C GLN A 83 6.33 9.83 4.36
N ILE A 84 5.20 9.11 4.43
CA ILE A 84 4.62 8.64 5.69
C ILE A 84 5.49 7.57 6.36
N ARG A 85 6.05 6.62 5.62
CA ARG A 85 6.87 5.53 6.15
C ARG A 85 8.14 5.97 6.88
N THR A 86 8.58 7.20 6.66
CA THR A 86 9.73 7.75 7.39
C THR A 86 9.39 8.15 8.82
N THR A 87 8.11 8.22 9.17
CA THR A 87 7.69 8.55 10.53
C THR A 87 7.66 7.32 11.43
N PRO A 88 8.02 7.46 12.72
CA PRO A 88 8.00 6.34 13.66
C PRO A 88 6.63 5.66 13.77
N LEU A 89 5.53 6.42 13.64
CA LEU A 89 4.17 5.93 13.81
C LEU A 89 3.81 4.89 12.73
N TYR A 90 4.23 5.11 11.48
CA TYR A 90 3.81 4.30 10.33
C TYR A 90 4.89 3.35 9.80
N LYS A 91 6.06 3.28 10.44
CA LYS A 91 7.20 2.47 9.94
C LYS A 91 6.85 0.98 9.79
N ASP A 92 5.99 0.46 10.66
CA ASP A 92 5.59 -0.95 10.70
C ASP A 92 4.24 -1.22 10.03
N TYR A 93 3.63 -0.20 9.40
CA TYR A 93 2.37 -0.36 8.70
C TYR A 93 2.54 -1.03 7.33
N ILE A 94 1.58 -1.87 6.98
CA ILE A 94 1.42 -2.43 5.64
C ILE A 94 0.60 -1.43 4.82
N PHE A 95 1.14 -1.00 3.68
CA PHE A 95 0.43 -0.13 2.74
C PHE A 95 0.03 -0.90 1.51
N ARG A 96 -1.24 -0.77 1.08
CA ARG A 96 -1.77 -1.39 -0.14
C ARG A 96 -2.61 -0.42 -0.94
N TYR A 97 -2.46 -0.51 -2.25
CA TYR A 97 -3.28 0.19 -3.22
C TYR A 97 -4.10 -0.80 -4.03
N THR A 98 -5.35 -0.49 -4.27
CA THR A 98 -6.24 -1.25 -5.14
C THR A 98 -7.01 -0.34 -6.08
N ASP A 99 -7.23 -0.78 -7.31
CA ASP A 99 -8.08 -0.14 -8.32
C ASP A 99 -9.49 -0.77 -8.42
N SER A 100 -9.72 -1.85 -7.68
CA SER A 100 -10.96 -2.61 -7.62
C SER A 100 -11.59 -2.57 -6.24
N TRP A 101 -12.89 -2.25 -6.19
CA TRP A 101 -13.66 -2.24 -4.93
C TRP A 101 -13.70 -3.62 -4.25
N LEU A 102 -13.82 -4.68 -5.04
CA LEU A 102 -13.80 -6.05 -4.50
C LEU A 102 -12.42 -6.38 -3.89
N SER A 103 -11.35 -6.00 -4.58
CA SER A 103 -9.97 -6.18 -4.05
C SER A 103 -9.74 -5.35 -2.79
N PHE A 104 -10.31 -4.14 -2.73
CA PHE A 104 -10.23 -3.30 -1.53
C PHE A 104 -10.85 -4.01 -0.31
N LYS A 105 -12.09 -4.49 -0.44
CA LYS A 105 -12.76 -5.26 0.62
C LYS A 105 -11.99 -6.52 1.01
N GLU A 106 -11.51 -7.24 0.01
CA GLU A 106 -10.71 -8.44 0.23
C GLU A 106 -9.40 -8.15 0.99
N LYS A 107 -8.67 -7.09 0.62
CA LYS A 107 -7.42 -6.71 1.32
C LYS A 107 -7.66 -6.40 2.79
N ILE A 108 -8.72 -5.66 3.09
CA ILE A 108 -9.12 -5.38 4.48
C ILE A 108 -9.36 -6.72 5.20
N MET A 109 -10.15 -7.60 4.63
CA MET A 109 -10.52 -8.88 5.23
C MET A 109 -9.30 -9.79 5.46
N ILE A 110 -8.34 -9.83 4.53
CA ILE A 110 -7.10 -10.61 4.67
C ILE A 110 -6.27 -10.05 5.83
N LEU A 111 -6.03 -8.74 5.84
CA LEU A 111 -5.12 -8.10 6.79
C LEU A 111 -5.71 -8.05 8.21
N GLU A 112 -7.02 -7.86 8.37
CA GLU A 112 -7.72 -7.97 9.68
C GLU A 112 -7.65 -9.39 10.29
N ASN A 113 -7.37 -10.39 9.50
CA ASN A 113 -7.21 -11.77 9.95
C ASN A 113 -5.74 -12.19 10.09
N ASP A 114 -4.83 -11.24 10.20
CA ASP A 114 -3.39 -11.47 10.35
C ASP A 114 -2.81 -12.39 9.25
N ARG A 115 -3.34 -12.28 8.02
CA ARG A 115 -2.85 -13.01 6.86
C ARG A 115 -2.00 -12.09 5.98
N ASP A 116 -0.88 -12.62 5.49
CA ASP A 116 -0.09 -11.92 4.48
C ASP A 116 -0.81 -12.00 3.12
N ASP A 117 -1.19 -10.86 2.59
CA ASP A 117 -1.95 -10.77 1.35
C ASP A 117 -1.15 -11.26 0.13
N ARG A 118 0.18 -11.28 0.21
CA ARG A 118 1.07 -11.81 -0.82
C ARG A 118 0.96 -13.34 -0.90
N LEU A 119 0.92 -14.00 0.24
CA LEU A 119 0.68 -15.45 0.32
C LEU A 119 -0.73 -15.81 -0.13
N MET A 120 -1.71 -14.97 0.19
CA MET A 120 -3.09 -15.17 -0.28
C MET A 120 -3.22 -15.06 -1.79
N GLU A 121 -2.55 -14.10 -2.44
CA GLU A 121 -2.54 -13.99 -3.90
C GLU A 121 -1.87 -15.21 -4.56
N LEU A 122 -0.79 -15.72 -3.98
CA LEU A 122 -0.16 -16.96 -4.44
C LEU A 122 -1.06 -18.17 -4.27
N TYR A 123 -1.76 -18.28 -3.13
CA TYR A 123 -2.73 -19.34 -2.89
C TYR A 123 -3.85 -19.33 -3.93
N LYS A 124 -4.43 -18.15 -4.20
CA LYS A 124 -5.46 -17.99 -5.22
C LYS A 124 -4.97 -18.39 -6.62
N LEU A 125 -3.73 -18.04 -6.95
CA LEU A 125 -3.11 -18.44 -8.22
C LEU A 125 -2.88 -19.94 -8.29
N ALA A 126 -2.39 -20.57 -7.22
CA ALA A 126 -2.19 -22.02 -7.15
C ALA A 126 -3.52 -22.77 -7.29
N LEU A 127 -4.56 -22.35 -6.54
CA LEU A 127 -5.90 -22.91 -6.62
C LEU A 127 -6.47 -22.78 -8.03
N LYS A 128 -6.31 -21.63 -8.66
CA LYS A 128 -6.75 -21.42 -10.04
C LYS A 128 -6.09 -22.37 -11.03
N ASN A 129 -4.79 -22.61 -10.86
CA ASN A 129 -4.04 -23.53 -11.73
C ASN A 129 -4.44 -24.99 -11.50
N GLU A 130 -4.77 -25.37 -10.25
CA GLU A 130 -5.24 -26.72 -9.93
C GLU A 130 -6.63 -27.03 -10.48
N LEU A 131 -7.48 -26.02 -10.55
CA LEU A 131 -8.86 -26.19 -11.02
C LEU A 131 -8.99 -26.30 -12.52
N ASP A 132 -7.93 -25.99 -13.29
CA ASP A 132 -7.87 -26.01 -14.75
C ASP A 132 -9.14 -25.39 -15.41
N GLU A 133 -9.60 -24.28 -14.82
CA GLU A 133 -10.84 -23.63 -15.27
C GLU A 133 -10.64 -22.94 -16.62
N GLU A 134 -11.37 -23.38 -17.64
CA GLU A 134 -11.41 -22.74 -18.97
C GLU A 134 -11.97 -21.30 -18.92
N VAL A 135 -12.79 -20.99 -17.92
CA VAL A 135 -13.46 -19.69 -17.77
C VAL A 135 -12.67 -18.80 -16.81
N PRO A 136 -12.37 -17.55 -17.19
CA PRO A 136 -11.72 -16.61 -16.27
C PRO A 136 -12.55 -16.42 -15.01
N SER A 137 -11.98 -16.81 -13.87
CA SER A 137 -12.60 -16.63 -12.55
C SER A 137 -11.82 -15.60 -11.73
N LEU A 138 -12.57 -14.78 -11.00
CA LEU A 138 -12.00 -13.93 -9.96
C LEU A 138 -12.05 -14.70 -8.65
N PHE A 139 -10.90 -14.88 -8.01
CA PHE A 139 -10.78 -15.54 -6.71
C PHE A 139 -10.64 -14.49 -5.61
N LEU A 140 -11.48 -14.59 -4.57
CA LEU A 140 -11.50 -13.69 -3.43
C LEU A 140 -11.46 -14.47 -2.13
N PHE A 141 -10.62 -14.04 -1.20
CA PHE A 141 -10.67 -14.57 0.17
C PHE A 141 -11.91 -14.03 0.88
N ASN A 142 -12.55 -14.88 1.65
CA ASN A 142 -13.68 -14.55 2.52
C ASN A 142 -13.59 -15.29 3.84
N LYS A 143 -14.05 -14.64 4.90
CA LYS A 143 -14.17 -15.28 6.21
C LYS A 143 -15.58 -15.09 6.75
N GLU A 144 -16.24 -16.18 7.03
CA GLU A 144 -17.57 -16.25 7.65
C GLU A 144 -17.44 -17.00 8.96
N GLU A 145 -17.61 -16.31 10.08
CA GLU A 145 -17.41 -16.85 11.42
C GLU A 145 -16.02 -17.49 11.55
N GLU A 146 -15.95 -18.81 11.77
CA GLU A 146 -14.71 -19.58 11.88
C GLU A 146 -14.22 -20.19 10.56
N LYS A 147 -14.96 -19.98 9.44
CA LYS A 147 -14.65 -20.59 8.16
C LYS A 147 -13.89 -19.61 7.28
N GLU A 148 -12.69 -19.99 6.91
CA GLU A 148 -11.90 -19.31 5.89
C GLU A 148 -12.18 -19.96 4.54
N LEU A 149 -12.57 -19.15 3.56
CA LEU A 149 -12.99 -19.60 2.23
C LEU A 149 -12.26 -18.81 1.15
N VAL A 150 -12.13 -19.41 -0.02
CA VAL A 150 -11.82 -18.69 -1.26
C VAL A 150 -13.02 -18.84 -2.20
N ILE A 151 -13.59 -17.71 -2.56
CA ILE A 151 -14.75 -17.63 -3.43
C ILE A 151 -14.28 -17.40 -4.86
N ALA A 152 -14.63 -18.29 -5.76
CA ALA A 152 -14.42 -18.13 -7.20
C ALA A 152 -15.70 -17.58 -7.84
N LEU A 153 -15.59 -16.39 -8.42
CA LEU A 153 -16.67 -15.73 -9.18
C LEU A 153 -16.39 -15.88 -10.67
N ASN A 154 -17.29 -16.47 -11.40
CA ASN A 154 -17.20 -16.57 -12.85
C ASN A 154 -18.58 -16.33 -13.50
N PRO A 155 -18.68 -16.13 -14.83
CA PRO A 155 -19.94 -15.89 -15.52
C PRO A 155 -20.99 -17.00 -15.34
N ASN A 156 -20.58 -18.21 -14.99
CA ASN A 156 -21.45 -19.38 -14.80
C ASN A 156 -21.94 -19.54 -13.36
N GLY A 157 -21.47 -18.70 -12.44
CA GLY A 157 -21.88 -18.73 -11.02
C GLY A 157 -20.74 -18.54 -10.05
N THR A 158 -21.07 -18.78 -8.77
CA THR A 158 -20.14 -18.63 -7.64
C THR A 158 -19.86 -20.01 -7.06
N ARG A 159 -18.57 -20.27 -6.77
CA ARG A 159 -18.13 -21.47 -6.05
C ARG A 159 -17.31 -21.06 -4.84
N ALA A 160 -17.41 -21.79 -3.75
CA ALA A 160 -16.62 -21.57 -2.55
C ALA A 160 -15.73 -22.79 -2.27
N TYR A 161 -14.49 -22.53 -1.96
CA TYR A 161 -13.49 -23.52 -1.60
C TYR A 161 -13.00 -23.26 -0.19
N PHE A 162 -12.84 -24.30 0.63
CA PHE A 162 -12.21 -24.14 1.93
C PHE A 162 -10.75 -23.73 1.75
N PHE A 163 -10.33 -22.73 2.53
CA PHE A 163 -8.94 -22.30 2.56
C PHE A 163 -8.06 -23.41 3.16
N ASN A 164 -7.02 -23.80 2.44
CA ASN A 164 -6.06 -24.79 2.90
C ASN A 164 -4.97 -24.12 3.75
N ARG A 165 -5.16 -24.16 5.07
CA ARG A 165 -4.23 -23.58 6.04
C ARG A 165 -2.86 -24.25 6.00
N ASP A 166 -2.78 -25.57 5.83
CA ASP A 166 -1.51 -26.30 5.78
C ASP A 166 -0.64 -25.84 4.60
N TRP A 167 -1.26 -25.59 3.44
CA TRP A 167 -0.56 -25.03 2.29
C TRP A 167 0.02 -23.65 2.61
N TYR A 168 -0.77 -22.80 3.25
CA TYR A 168 -0.35 -21.45 3.64
C TYR A 168 0.84 -21.49 4.61
N ASP A 169 0.73 -22.29 5.67
CA ASP A 169 1.77 -22.42 6.70
C ASP A 169 3.08 -23.00 6.13
N ILE A 170 3.00 -23.94 5.18
CA ILE A 170 4.17 -24.46 4.46
C ILE A 170 4.83 -23.34 3.66
N LYS A 171 4.06 -22.54 2.93
CA LYS A 171 4.60 -21.45 2.11
C LYS A 171 5.16 -20.30 2.93
N GLU A 172 4.52 -19.94 4.01
CA GLU A 172 5.01 -18.92 4.96
C GLU A 172 6.37 -19.33 5.56
N ASN A 173 6.60 -20.63 5.75
CA ASN A 173 7.85 -21.17 6.29
C ASN A 173 8.92 -21.48 5.23
N ASP A 174 8.60 -21.39 3.95
CA ASP A 174 9.56 -21.58 2.87
C ASP A 174 10.67 -20.50 2.89
N PRO A 175 11.97 -20.87 2.82
CA PRO A 175 13.07 -19.90 2.91
C PRO A 175 13.05 -18.82 1.83
N LEU A 176 12.66 -19.17 0.59
CA LEU A 176 12.56 -18.19 -0.50
C LEU A 176 11.39 -17.26 -0.27
N MET A 177 10.24 -17.79 0.20
CA MET A 177 9.10 -16.95 0.57
C MET A 177 9.44 -15.97 1.69
N LYS A 178 10.08 -16.43 2.76
CA LYS A 178 10.55 -15.53 3.83
C LYS A 178 11.41 -14.39 3.29
N LYS A 179 12.28 -14.68 2.35
CA LYS A 179 13.12 -13.68 1.69
C LYS A 179 12.29 -12.70 0.85
N ILE A 180 11.32 -13.22 0.08
CA ILE A 180 10.40 -12.40 -0.70
C ILE A 180 9.59 -11.49 0.21
N LEU A 181 8.97 -12.04 1.25
CA LEU A 181 8.18 -11.28 2.22
C LEU A 181 9.01 -10.20 2.94
N LYS A 182 10.30 -10.44 3.15
CA LYS A 182 11.23 -9.48 3.75
C LYS A 182 11.58 -8.32 2.82
N TYR A 183 11.80 -8.59 1.53
CA TYR A 183 12.38 -7.62 0.60
C TYR A 183 11.39 -7.07 -0.43
N ASP A 184 10.23 -7.68 -0.60
CA ASP A 184 9.20 -7.14 -1.46
C ASP A 184 8.42 -6.02 -0.75
N THR A 185 8.52 -4.82 -1.29
CA THR A 185 7.85 -3.61 -0.80
C THR A 185 6.71 -3.17 -1.72
N SER A 186 6.19 -4.07 -2.54
CA SER A 186 5.12 -3.78 -3.49
C SER A 186 3.88 -3.24 -2.78
N LEU A 187 3.38 -2.10 -3.25
CA LEU A 187 2.13 -1.50 -2.75
C LEU A 187 0.91 -2.07 -3.45
N MET A 188 1.07 -2.64 -4.66
CA MET A 188 0.05 -3.40 -5.37
C MET A 188 0.39 -4.88 -5.34
N VAL A 189 -0.41 -5.63 -4.61
CA VAL A 189 -0.32 -7.08 -4.48
C VAL A 189 -1.61 -7.68 -5.02
N ASP A 190 -1.52 -8.26 -6.21
CA ASP A 190 -2.63 -8.79 -6.98
C ASP A 190 -2.23 -10.05 -7.76
N ASN A 191 -3.12 -10.58 -8.56
CA ASN A 191 -2.83 -11.73 -9.43
C ASN A 191 -1.64 -11.48 -10.39
N THR A 192 -1.41 -10.23 -10.82
CA THR A 192 -0.26 -9.88 -11.67
C THR A 192 1.04 -9.97 -10.87
N TRP A 193 1.03 -9.52 -9.62
CA TRP A 193 2.14 -9.68 -8.69
C TRP A 193 2.42 -11.17 -8.46
N ALA A 194 1.40 -11.98 -8.16
CA ALA A 194 1.53 -13.43 -7.93
C ALA A 194 2.11 -14.17 -9.14
N LYS A 195 1.66 -13.84 -10.35
CA LYS A 195 2.21 -14.40 -11.59
C LYS A 195 3.69 -14.08 -11.77
N ARG A 196 4.11 -12.85 -11.51
CA ARG A 196 5.53 -12.47 -11.60
C ARG A 196 6.39 -13.29 -10.63
N LEU A 197 5.87 -13.58 -9.44
CA LEU A 197 6.55 -14.44 -8.48
C LEU A 197 6.60 -15.89 -8.98
N TYR A 198 5.50 -16.41 -9.47
CA TYR A 198 5.41 -17.77 -10.01
C TYR A 198 6.39 -17.99 -11.17
N ASP A 199 6.56 -16.99 -12.04
CA ASP A 199 7.51 -17.00 -13.14
C ASP A 199 8.96 -16.69 -12.71
N TYR A 200 9.25 -16.60 -11.42
CA TYR A 200 10.55 -16.21 -10.86
C TYR A 200 11.07 -14.83 -11.37
N ARG A 201 10.17 -13.91 -11.69
CA ARG A 201 10.48 -12.59 -12.27
C ARG A 201 10.36 -11.44 -11.29
N ILE A 202 10.40 -11.69 -9.99
CA ILE A 202 10.44 -10.61 -9.01
C ILE A 202 11.87 -10.09 -8.91
N ASN A 203 12.05 -8.89 -9.44
CA ASN A 203 13.28 -8.14 -9.33
C ASN A 203 13.11 -7.04 -8.28
N VAL A 204 14.17 -6.80 -7.55
CA VAL A 204 14.31 -5.66 -6.66
C VAL A 204 15.29 -4.66 -7.21
N SER A 205 15.09 -3.39 -6.89
CA SER A 205 16.02 -2.32 -7.26
C SER A 205 17.11 -2.20 -6.21
N LEU A 206 18.34 -2.09 -6.67
CA LEU A 206 19.52 -1.90 -5.85
C LEU A 206 20.22 -0.60 -6.24
N CYS A 207 20.89 0.03 -5.29
CA CYS A 207 21.81 1.14 -5.54
C CYS A 207 23.09 0.98 -4.73
N GLU A 208 24.20 1.47 -5.28
CA GLU A 208 25.39 1.73 -4.50
C GLU A 208 25.34 3.16 -3.99
N VAL A 209 25.53 3.32 -2.69
CA VAL A 209 25.49 4.61 -2.02
C VAL A 209 26.87 4.92 -1.47
N GLN A 210 27.42 6.08 -1.87
CA GLN A 210 28.63 6.67 -1.33
C GLN A 210 28.27 7.51 -0.11
N THR A 211 28.74 7.11 1.05
CA THR A 211 28.74 7.93 2.27
C THR A 211 30.12 8.56 2.49
N LYS A 212 30.30 9.31 3.58
CA LYS A 212 31.63 9.82 3.96
C LYS A 212 32.66 8.72 4.26
N LEU A 213 32.17 7.52 4.64
CA LEU A 213 33.04 6.44 5.12
C LEU A 213 33.31 5.38 4.04
N GLN A 214 32.31 5.06 3.19
CA GLN A 214 32.39 3.90 2.31
C GLN A 214 31.35 3.95 1.21
N VAL A 215 31.48 3.02 0.24
CA VAL A 215 30.45 2.68 -0.73
C VAL A 215 29.84 1.34 -0.33
N ARG A 216 28.51 1.29 -0.25
CA ARG A 216 27.78 0.04 0.02
C ARG A 216 26.54 -0.09 -0.87
N THR A 217 26.11 -1.33 -1.04
CA THR A 217 24.89 -1.67 -1.77
C THR A 217 23.70 -1.69 -0.82
N TYR A 218 22.60 -1.06 -1.25
CA TYR A 218 21.32 -0.98 -0.55
C TYR A 218 20.17 -1.36 -1.49
N LEU A 219 19.04 -1.73 -0.89
CA LEU A 219 17.78 -1.95 -1.58
C LEU A 219 17.01 -0.63 -1.72
N ILE A 220 16.39 -0.42 -2.87
CA ILE A 220 15.47 0.68 -3.11
C ILE A 220 14.06 0.13 -2.93
N PRO A 221 13.25 0.66 -1.97
CA PRO A 221 11.84 0.30 -1.86
C PRO A 221 11.08 0.58 -3.15
N SER A 222 10.08 -0.23 -3.49
CA SER A 222 9.32 -0.10 -4.74
C SER A 222 8.53 1.20 -4.88
N TYR A 223 8.29 1.89 -3.78
CA TYR A 223 7.60 3.18 -3.72
C TYR A 223 8.56 4.39 -3.75
N ASN A 224 9.89 4.17 -3.72
CA ASN A 224 10.87 5.25 -3.80
C ASN A 224 11.34 5.45 -5.24
N HIS A 225 11.22 6.68 -5.72
CA HIS A 225 11.83 7.11 -6.96
C HIS A 225 13.25 7.57 -6.67
N VAL A 226 14.24 6.86 -7.21
CA VAL A 226 15.66 7.11 -6.98
C VAL A 226 16.39 7.12 -8.30
N ASP A 227 17.19 8.16 -8.55
CA ASP A 227 18.08 8.25 -9.69
C ASP A 227 19.55 8.38 -9.25
N VAL A 228 20.46 8.11 -10.19
CA VAL A 228 21.90 8.31 -9.95
C VAL A 228 22.17 9.79 -9.71
N GLY A 229 22.88 10.07 -8.64
CA GLY A 229 23.15 11.43 -8.17
C GLY A 229 22.25 11.90 -7.04
N ASP A 230 21.08 11.26 -6.84
CA ASP A 230 20.19 11.59 -5.72
C ASP A 230 20.85 11.34 -4.37
N TYR A 231 20.41 12.10 -3.38
CA TYR A 231 20.80 11.87 -2.00
C TYR A 231 19.79 10.95 -1.32
N VAL A 232 20.30 10.03 -0.50
CA VAL A 232 19.49 9.08 0.26
C VAL A 232 19.95 8.99 1.69
N TYR A 233 19.05 8.66 2.60
CA TYR A 233 19.42 8.27 3.96
C TYR A 233 19.57 6.76 4.03
N VAL A 234 20.64 6.35 4.69
CA VAL A 234 20.96 4.94 4.97
C VAL A 234 21.37 4.76 6.41
N TYR A 235 21.31 3.54 6.92
CA TYR A 235 21.82 3.21 8.24
C TYR A 235 23.19 2.57 8.14
N GLU A 236 24.16 3.14 8.86
CA GLU A 236 25.50 2.58 9.04
C GLU A 236 25.82 2.50 10.54
N ASN A 237 26.14 1.30 11.02
CA ASN A 237 26.46 1.05 12.44
C ASN A 237 25.36 1.52 13.41
N GLY A 238 24.09 1.50 12.99
CA GLY A 238 22.96 1.96 13.80
C GLY A 238 22.69 3.47 13.74
N GLU A 239 23.49 4.23 12.99
CA GLU A 239 23.30 5.67 12.78
C GLU A 239 22.76 5.96 11.39
N ARG A 240 21.90 6.96 11.33
CA ARG A 240 21.36 7.47 10.09
C ARG A 240 22.34 8.41 9.41
N VAL A 241 22.79 8.08 8.23
CA VAL A 241 23.78 8.86 7.47
C VAL A 241 23.26 9.25 6.10
N LEU A 242 23.69 10.40 5.61
CA LEU A 242 23.42 10.87 4.26
C LEU A 242 24.46 10.29 3.30
N GLY A 243 24.01 9.78 2.15
CA GLY A 243 24.87 9.33 1.07
C GLY A 243 24.32 9.72 -0.29
N GLN A 244 25.15 9.62 -1.32
CA GLN A 244 24.77 9.87 -2.70
C GLN A 244 24.71 8.57 -3.49
N VAL A 245 23.68 8.42 -4.30
CA VAL A 245 23.50 7.26 -5.18
C VAL A 245 24.50 7.32 -6.35
N MET A 246 25.35 6.32 -6.43
CA MET A 246 26.39 6.22 -7.46
C MET A 246 25.96 5.36 -8.65
N THR A 247 25.21 4.28 -8.36
CA THR A 247 24.73 3.34 -9.39
C THR A 247 23.32 2.88 -9.05
N LYS A 248 22.58 2.43 -10.06
CA LYS A 248 21.27 1.80 -9.91
C LYS A 248 21.20 0.56 -10.80
N ASN A 249 20.74 -0.53 -10.25
CA ASN A 249 20.59 -1.77 -11.00
C ASN A 249 19.39 -2.59 -10.48
N PHE A 250 19.08 -3.67 -11.19
CA PHE A 250 18.02 -4.61 -10.82
C PHE A 250 18.59 -5.99 -10.63
N LYS A 251 18.10 -6.72 -9.64
CA LYS A 251 18.51 -8.08 -9.36
C LYS A 251 17.30 -8.93 -8.99
N ASN A 252 17.32 -10.21 -9.40
CA ASN A 252 16.29 -11.14 -8.95
C ASN A 252 16.35 -11.28 -7.43
N ILE A 253 15.20 -11.28 -6.78
CA ILE A 253 15.11 -11.30 -5.32
C ILE A 253 15.79 -12.54 -4.72
N ALA A 254 15.77 -13.67 -5.42
CA ALA A 254 16.45 -14.90 -4.98
C ALA A 254 17.96 -14.72 -4.85
N ASP A 255 18.56 -13.86 -5.69
CA ASP A 255 20.01 -13.61 -5.74
C ASP A 255 20.48 -12.47 -4.83
N VAL A 256 19.56 -11.80 -4.13
CA VAL A 256 19.88 -10.70 -3.21
C VAL A 256 20.50 -11.27 -1.93
N PRO A 257 21.60 -10.72 -1.42
CA PRO A 257 22.14 -11.11 -0.11
C PRO A 257 21.19 -10.81 1.05
N ASP A 258 21.11 -11.70 2.04
CA ASP A 258 20.14 -11.59 3.15
C ASP A 258 20.42 -10.44 4.14
N HIS A 259 21.59 -9.82 4.05
CA HIS A 259 22.04 -8.76 4.95
C HIS A 259 21.85 -7.34 4.40
N LEU A 260 21.27 -7.18 3.19
CA LEU A 260 21.04 -5.86 2.63
C LEU A 260 19.93 -5.12 3.37
N HIS A 261 20.14 -3.82 3.52
CA HIS A 261 19.19 -2.89 4.10
C HIS A 261 18.58 -2.01 3.01
N PHE A 262 17.39 -1.48 3.28
CA PHE A 262 16.78 -0.48 2.42
C PHE A 262 17.41 0.90 2.64
N ILE A 263 17.41 1.72 1.59
CA ILE A 263 17.49 3.16 1.80
C ILE A 263 16.25 3.61 2.58
N GLU A 264 16.40 4.61 3.43
CA GLU A 264 15.27 5.09 4.22
C GLU A 264 14.41 6.07 3.43
N LYS A 265 15.02 7.04 2.78
CA LYS A 265 14.34 8.04 1.96
C LYS A 265 15.25 8.53 0.85
N ALA A 266 14.72 8.66 -0.35
CA ALA A 266 15.34 9.37 -1.45
C ALA A 266 15.08 10.87 -1.34
N LEU A 267 16.09 11.67 -1.68
CA LEU A 267 15.98 13.11 -1.83
C LEU A 267 16.37 13.45 -3.28
N PRO A 268 15.58 14.25 -3.99
CA PRO A 268 15.90 14.60 -5.37
C PRO A 268 17.24 15.32 -5.43
N ILE A 269 17.86 15.31 -6.61
CA ILE A 269 19.06 16.13 -6.88
C ILE A 269 18.68 17.58 -6.70
N GLU A 270 19.36 18.24 -5.76
CA GLU A 270 19.12 19.65 -5.47
C GLU A 270 19.85 20.52 -6.50
N THR A 271 19.24 21.65 -6.86
CA THR A 271 19.91 22.68 -7.65
C THR A 271 21.09 23.27 -6.88
N GLU A 272 22.01 23.97 -7.58
CA GLU A 272 23.13 24.67 -6.92
C GLU A 272 22.66 25.68 -5.85
N TYR A 273 21.48 26.28 -6.06
CA TYR A 273 20.85 27.19 -5.12
C TYR A 273 20.33 26.44 -3.87
N ASP A 274 19.71 25.29 -4.04
CA ASP A 274 19.23 24.46 -2.93
C ASP A 274 20.40 23.92 -2.12
N LYS A 275 21.51 23.55 -2.76
CA LYS A 275 22.75 23.14 -2.09
C LYS A 275 23.33 24.28 -1.23
N TYR A 276 23.29 25.51 -1.73
CA TYR A 276 23.77 26.68 -1.00
C TYR A 276 22.88 26.96 0.23
N ILE A 277 21.56 26.97 0.06
CA ILE A 277 20.62 27.14 1.18
C ILE A 277 20.77 26.04 2.21
N LYS A 278 20.92 24.79 1.80
CA LYS A 278 21.09 23.65 2.69
C LYS A 278 22.37 23.77 3.52
N HIS A 279 23.46 24.18 2.93
CA HIS A 279 24.73 24.38 3.65
C HIS A 279 24.63 25.50 4.69
N GLU A 280 23.89 26.56 4.43
CA GLU A 280 23.61 27.64 5.39
C GLU A 280 22.65 27.19 6.51
N TYR A 281 21.66 26.35 6.19
CA TYR A 281 20.63 25.87 7.14
C TYR A 281 21.05 24.64 7.94
N GLU A 282 21.96 23.79 7.45
CA GLU A 282 22.50 22.65 8.20
C GLU A 282 23.19 23.08 9.52
N ASN A 283 23.57 24.36 9.62
CA ASN A 283 24.15 24.95 10.80
C ASN A 283 23.13 25.63 11.75
N LEU A 284 21.86 25.80 11.37
CA LEU A 284 20.95 26.70 12.08
C LEU A 284 19.64 26.10 12.60
N LEU A 285 19.17 24.93 12.14
CA LEU A 285 17.91 24.33 12.63
C LEU A 285 17.93 22.80 12.61
N PRO A 286 17.30 22.14 13.60
CA PRO A 286 17.07 20.71 13.53
C PRO A 286 16.18 20.42 12.31
N LEU A 287 16.72 19.71 11.35
CA LEU A 287 16.05 19.22 10.12
C LEU A 287 14.67 18.54 10.38
N ARG A 288 14.36 18.30 11.64
CA ARG A 288 13.16 17.65 12.16
C ARG A 288 11.91 18.51 11.96
N ASP A 289 11.97 19.82 12.19
CA ASP A 289 10.78 20.67 12.28
C ASP A 289 10.24 21.11 10.88
N GLN A 290 11.12 21.41 9.94
CA GLN A 290 10.72 21.73 8.57
C GLN A 290 10.15 20.53 7.80
N ARG A 291 10.60 19.32 8.13
CA ARG A 291 10.07 18.09 7.55
C ARG A 291 8.72 17.71 8.14
N LEU A 292 8.45 18.11 9.37
CA LEU A 292 7.16 17.91 10.00
C LEU A 292 6.08 18.72 9.28
N GLU A 293 6.36 20.00 8.94
CA GLU A 293 5.42 20.85 8.19
C GLU A 293 5.16 20.30 6.78
N SER A 294 6.22 19.98 6.01
CA SER A 294 6.07 19.36 4.69
C SER A 294 5.38 17.99 4.75
N PHE A 295 5.61 17.24 5.81
CA PHE A 295 4.94 15.98 6.07
C PHE A 295 3.46 16.16 6.41
N LEU A 296 3.12 17.17 7.21
CA LEU A 296 1.74 17.51 7.55
C LEU A 296 0.96 18.00 6.31
N ASP A 297 1.61 18.70 5.39
CA ASP A 297 1.02 19.10 4.11
C ASP A 297 0.70 17.87 3.25
N VAL A 298 1.62 16.91 3.14
CA VAL A 298 1.38 15.64 2.42
C VAL A 298 0.29 14.82 3.10
N LEU A 299 0.26 14.76 4.43
CA LEU A 299 -0.80 14.09 5.18
C LEU A 299 -2.16 14.76 4.96
N ASN A 300 -2.21 16.09 4.92
CA ASN A 300 -3.42 16.83 4.59
C ASN A 300 -3.91 16.50 3.18
N ASP A 301 -3.01 16.50 2.20
CA ASP A 301 -3.33 16.14 0.82
C ASP A 301 -3.81 14.70 0.69
N LEU A 302 -3.24 13.77 1.47
CA LEU A 302 -3.66 12.37 1.54
C LEU A 302 -4.83 12.13 2.50
N ARG A 303 -5.23 13.17 3.27
CA ARG A 303 -6.31 13.11 4.26
C ARG A 303 -6.11 12.09 5.39
N PHE A 304 -4.88 11.70 5.64
CA PHE A 304 -4.53 10.85 6.78
C PHE A 304 -4.46 11.62 8.11
N TYR A 305 -4.35 12.95 8.04
CA TYR A 305 -4.11 13.82 9.20
C TYR A 305 -5.21 13.74 10.27
N TYR A 306 -6.46 13.62 9.84
CA TYR A 306 -7.60 13.62 10.75
C TYR A 306 -7.78 12.36 11.59
N TYR A 307 -7.05 11.31 11.25
CA TYR A 307 -7.08 10.07 12.02
C TYR A 307 -6.07 10.07 13.17
N ILE A 308 -5.05 10.90 13.10
CA ILE A 308 -3.96 10.97 14.10
C ILE A 308 -4.41 11.76 15.34
N GLU A 309 -5.27 12.77 15.20
CA GLU A 309 -5.78 13.56 16.32
C GLU A 309 -6.78 12.81 17.22
N GLU A 310 -7.37 11.70 16.75
CA GLU A 310 -8.31 10.89 17.53
C GLU A 310 -7.64 9.76 18.35
N ILE A 311 -6.32 9.58 18.22
CA ILE A 311 -5.59 8.48 18.89
C ILE A 311 -4.83 8.97 20.15
N ASP A 312 -4.71 10.28 20.38
CA ASP A 312 -4.23 10.89 21.62
C ASP A 312 -5.39 11.10 22.62
#